data_ed2b2308df51c9ad95f0efb21605171a
#
_entry.id   ed2b2308df51c9ad95f0efb21605171a
#
_cell.length_a   1.000
_cell.length_b   1.000
_cell.length_c   1.000
_cell.angle_alpha   90.00
_cell.angle_beta   90.00
_cell.angle_gamma   90.00
#
_symmetry.space_group_name_H-M   'P 1'
#
loop_
_entity.id
_entity.type
_entity.pdbx_description
1 polymer ?
#
loop_
_entity_poly.entity_id
_entity_poly.type
_entity_poly.pdbx_seq_one_letter_code
_entity_poly.pdbx_strand_id
1 'polypeptide(L)'
;LFAALTAIFAKVGMQNVNSNLGTAIRTIVVLVMIWLIVFFRNEAKDIGNLSRNTWIFLGISGIATGLSWIFYFKALQMGKVSQVAAVDKLSLALTIIIAAVFLGESLTWKTGLGAALIIGGTIVLILK
;
A
#
# COMPACT_ATOMS: atom_id res chain seq x y z
N LEU A 1 -0.36 2.24 13.52
CA LEU A 1 0.86 1.80 14.18
C LEU A 1 1.74 0.94 13.25
N PHE A 2 1.28 -0.23 12.79
CA PHE A 2 2.10 -1.16 11.97
C PHE A 2 2.64 -0.53 10.68
N ALA A 3 1.86 0.30 9.97
CA ALA A 3 2.34 0.99 8.78
C ALA A 3 3.49 1.97 9.09
N ALA A 4 3.46 2.66 10.22
CA ALA A 4 4.53 3.54 10.65
C ALA A 4 5.82 2.74 10.98
N LEU A 5 5.68 1.65 11.75
CA LEU A 5 6.79 0.75 12.05
C LEU A 5 7.40 0.17 10.77
N THR A 6 6.55 -0.22 9.81
CA THR A 6 6.99 -0.69 8.48
C THR A 6 7.90 0.34 7.79
N ALA A 7 7.50 1.61 7.75
CA ALA A 7 8.28 2.66 7.09
C ALA A 7 9.65 2.88 7.77
N ILE A 8 9.68 2.87 9.11
CA ILE A 8 10.92 3.06 9.88
C ILE A 8 11.87 1.87 9.70
N PHE A 9 11.39 0.64 9.92
CA PHE A 9 12.23 -0.55 9.77
C PHE A 9 12.69 -0.77 8.33
N ALA A 10 11.83 -0.46 7.34
CA ALA A 10 12.23 -0.52 5.94
C ALA A 10 13.34 0.50 5.63
N LYS A 11 13.24 1.73 6.13
CA LYS A 11 14.29 2.75 5.94
C LYS A 11 15.63 2.28 6.49
N VAL A 12 15.65 1.72 7.70
CA VAL A 12 16.86 1.21 8.34
C VAL A 12 17.40 -0.01 7.59
N GLY A 13 16.56 -0.98 7.30
CA GLY A 13 16.95 -2.24 6.65
C GLY A 13 17.42 -2.10 5.20
N MET A 14 17.00 -1.04 4.51
CA MET A 14 17.34 -0.82 3.10
C MET A 14 18.54 0.10 2.86
N GLN A 15 19.22 0.58 3.90
CA GLN A 15 20.31 1.56 3.75
C GLN A 15 21.46 1.06 2.85
N ASN A 16 21.79 -0.22 2.91
CA ASN A 16 22.92 -0.83 2.19
C ASN A 16 22.50 -1.98 1.25
N VAL A 17 21.23 -2.07 0.91
CA VAL A 17 20.65 -3.15 0.09
C VAL A 17 19.95 -2.54 -1.12
N ASN A 18 20.03 -3.21 -2.27
CA ASN A 18 19.24 -2.81 -3.42
C ASN A 18 17.75 -2.81 -3.05
N SER A 19 17.06 -1.71 -3.36
CA SER A 19 15.64 -1.51 -2.99
C SER A 19 14.74 -2.66 -3.49
N ASN A 20 14.96 -3.15 -4.71
CA ASN A 20 14.20 -4.26 -5.26
C ASN A 20 14.43 -5.56 -4.49
N LEU A 21 15.69 -5.84 -4.12
CA LEU A 21 16.04 -7.01 -3.33
C LEU A 21 15.43 -6.93 -1.92
N GLY A 22 15.54 -5.77 -1.27
CA GLY A 22 14.91 -5.54 0.02
C GLY A 22 13.39 -5.72 -0.03
N THR A 23 12.75 -5.23 -1.09
CA THR A 23 11.31 -5.41 -1.31
C THR A 23 10.97 -6.90 -1.50
N ALA A 24 11.75 -7.65 -2.29
CA ALA A 24 11.53 -9.07 -2.51
C ALA A 24 11.64 -9.89 -1.21
N ILE A 25 12.68 -9.68 -0.42
CA ILE A 25 12.86 -10.36 0.87
C ILE A 25 11.67 -10.12 1.80
N ARG A 26 11.24 -8.87 1.92
CA ARG A 26 10.07 -8.50 2.75
C ARG A 26 8.78 -9.16 2.25
N THR A 27 8.60 -9.23 0.92
CA THR A 27 7.42 -9.85 0.31
C THR A 27 7.35 -11.34 0.66
N ILE A 28 8.49 -12.05 0.69
CA ILE A 28 8.54 -13.45 1.12
C ILE A 28 8.08 -13.58 2.59
N VAL A 29 8.56 -12.70 3.47
CA VAL A 29 8.15 -12.72 4.89
C VAL A 29 6.65 -12.50 5.03
N VAL A 30 6.10 -11.51 4.32
CA VAL A 30 4.65 -11.23 4.31
C VAL A 30 3.87 -12.42 3.77
N LEU A 31 4.32 -13.00 2.64
CA LEU A 31 3.70 -14.17 2.03
C LEU A 31 3.62 -15.35 3.01
N VAL A 32 4.73 -15.69 3.63
CA VAL A 32 4.79 -16.79 4.60
C VAL A 32 3.86 -16.51 5.79
N MET A 33 3.90 -15.30 6.34
CA MET A 33 3.07 -14.92 7.48
C MET A 33 1.57 -15.05 7.15
N ILE A 34 1.14 -14.56 5.99
CA ILE A 34 -0.28 -14.63 5.58
C ILE A 34 -0.70 -16.09 5.34
N TRP A 35 0.13 -16.90 4.67
CA TRP A 35 -0.19 -18.30 4.45
C TRP A 35 -0.26 -19.10 5.76
N LEU A 36 0.59 -18.82 6.73
CA LEU A 36 0.48 -19.42 8.06
C LEU A 36 -0.88 -19.10 8.69
N ILE A 37 -1.35 -17.87 8.63
CA ILE A 37 -2.66 -17.48 9.14
C ILE A 37 -3.77 -18.24 8.41
N VAL A 38 -3.73 -18.31 7.08
CA VAL A 38 -4.72 -19.04 6.26
C VAL A 38 -4.78 -20.53 6.65
N PHE A 39 -3.62 -21.17 6.87
CA PHE A 39 -3.57 -22.57 7.31
C PHE A 39 -4.08 -22.75 8.74
N PHE A 40 -3.66 -21.92 9.67
CA PHE A 40 -4.15 -22.00 11.05
C PHE A 40 -5.67 -21.77 11.17
N ARG A 41 -6.23 -20.92 10.32
CA ARG A 41 -7.68 -20.65 10.28
C ARG A 41 -8.46 -21.62 9.40
N ASN A 42 -7.79 -22.56 8.76
CA ASN A 42 -8.42 -23.56 7.89
C ASN A 42 -9.16 -22.96 6.68
N GLU A 43 -8.74 -21.77 6.22
CA GLU A 43 -9.36 -21.02 5.12
C GLU A 43 -8.86 -21.48 3.73
N ALA A 44 -7.78 -22.28 3.68
CA ALA A 44 -7.19 -22.78 2.43
C ALA A 44 -8.17 -23.62 1.58
N LYS A 45 -9.16 -24.26 2.21
CA LYS A 45 -10.19 -25.07 1.53
C LYS A 45 -11.12 -24.22 0.66
N ASP A 46 -11.25 -22.93 0.93
CA ASP A 46 -12.13 -22.04 0.17
C ASP A 46 -11.50 -21.60 -1.17
N ILE A 47 -10.22 -21.89 -1.40
CA ILE A 47 -9.50 -21.56 -2.65
C ILE A 47 -10.21 -22.16 -3.87
N GLY A 48 -10.72 -23.41 -3.75
CA GLY A 48 -11.43 -24.09 -4.83
C GLY A 48 -12.78 -23.49 -5.21
N ASN A 49 -13.34 -22.66 -4.34
CA ASN A 49 -14.65 -22.02 -4.53
C ASN A 49 -14.54 -20.62 -5.15
N LEU A 50 -13.32 -20.12 -5.39
CA LEU A 50 -13.11 -18.78 -5.93
C LEU A 50 -13.50 -18.71 -7.41
N SER A 51 -14.31 -17.70 -7.76
CA SER A 51 -14.70 -17.45 -9.14
C SER A 51 -13.50 -17.00 -9.99
N ARG A 52 -13.58 -17.24 -11.32
CA ARG A 52 -12.57 -16.75 -12.27
C ARG A 52 -12.36 -15.23 -12.17
N ASN A 53 -13.43 -14.47 -11.98
CA ASN A 53 -13.36 -13.04 -11.85
C ASN A 53 -12.59 -12.62 -10.58
N THR A 54 -12.80 -13.32 -9.47
CA THR A 54 -12.07 -13.11 -8.22
C THR A 54 -10.56 -13.29 -8.44
N TRP A 55 -10.15 -14.35 -9.11
CA TRP A 55 -8.75 -14.60 -9.45
C TRP A 55 -8.13 -13.48 -10.29
N ILE A 56 -8.86 -13.01 -11.32
CA ILE A 56 -8.39 -11.93 -12.19
C ILE A 56 -8.21 -10.63 -11.39
N PHE A 57 -9.20 -10.22 -10.60
CA PHE A 57 -9.12 -8.97 -9.84
C PHE A 57 -8.08 -9.02 -8.74
N LEU A 58 -7.94 -10.14 -8.03
CA LEU A 58 -6.88 -10.33 -7.04
C LEU A 58 -5.49 -10.32 -7.69
N GLY A 59 -5.35 -10.93 -8.88
CA GLY A 59 -4.10 -10.90 -9.65
C GLY A 59 -3.71 -9.48 -10.06
N ILE A 60 -4.63 -8.71 -10.63
CA ILE A 60 -4.41 -7.30 -11.01
C ILE A 60 -4.07 -6.46 -9.76
N SER A 61 -4.81 -6.65 -8.68
CA SER A 61 -4.55 -5.98 -7.40
C SER A 61 -3.16 -6.30 -6.86
N GLY A 62 -2.75 -7.58 -6.94
CA GLY A 62 -1.41 -8.01 -6.52
C GLY A 62 -0.29 -7.36 -7.34
N ILE A 63 -0.45 -7.27 -8.66
CA ILE A 63 0.49 -6.58 -9.55
C ILE A 63 0.57 -5.08 -9.18
N ALA A 64 -0.56 -4.42 -9.01
CA ALA A 64 -0.61 -3.01 -8.62
C ALA A 64 0.08 -2.77 -7.27
N THR A 65 -0.14 -3.67 -6.29
CA THR A 65 0.52 -3.62 -4.99
C THR A 65 2.04 -3.78 -5.12
N GLY A 66 2.49 -4.75 -5.91
CA GLY A 66 3.92 -4.98 -6.14
C GLY A 66 4.62 -3.77 -6.75
N LEU A 67 4.01 -3.17 -7.78
CA LEU A 67 4.52 -1.95 -8.41
C LEU A 67 4.55 -0.77 -7.41
N SER A 68 3.48 -0.59 -6.65
CA SER A 68 3.42 0.45 -5.61
C SER A 68 4.56 0.28 -4.59
N TRP A 69 4.82 -0.93 -4.13
CA TRP A 69 5.89 -1.20 -3.16
C TRP A 69 7.28 -0.96 -3.72
N ILE A 70 7.53 -1.32 -4.98
CA ILE A 70 8.82 -1.06 -5.64
C ILE A 70 9.13 0.45 -5.63
N PHE A 71 8.17 1.28 -6.04
CA PHE A 71 8.35 2.74 -6.05
C PHE A 71 8.42 3.33 -4.65
N TYR A 72 7.56 2.88 -3.73
CA TYR A 72 7.52 3.36 -2.36
C TYR A 72 8.84 3.10 -1.62
N PHE A 73 9.36 1.87 -1.68
CA PHE A 73 10.60 1.53 -0.98
C PHE A 73 11.84 2.15 -1.63
N LYS A 74 11.82 2.33 -2.95
CA LYS A 74 12.85 3.11 -3.62
C LYS A 74 12.83 4.58 -3.16
N ALA A 75 11.67 5.17 -3.06
CA ALA A 75 11.52 6.54 -2.54
C ALA A 75 11.96 6.64 -1.07
N LEU A 76 11.60 5.66 -0.22
CA LEU A 76 12.07 5.60 1.17
C LEU A 76 13.59 5.52 1.28
N GLN A 77 14.23 4.80 0.38
CA GLN A 77 15.70 4.69 0.37
C GLN A 77 16.35 6.05 0.07
N MET A 78 15.79 6.81 -0.88
CA MET A 78 16.35 8.07 -1.36
C MET A 78 15.93 9.30 -0.55
N GLY A 79 14.72 9.29 0.03
CA GLY A 79 14.09 10.45 0.65
C GLY A 79 13.93 10.36 2.17
N LYS A 80 13.40 11.44 2.76
CA LYS A 80 13.01 11.45 4.16
C LYS A 80 11.71 10.65 4.36
N VAL A 81 11.68 9.80 5.40
CA VAL A 81 10.52 8.96 5.71
C VAL A 81 9.22 9.76 5.83
N SER A 82 9.28 10.92 6.50
CA SER A 82 8.12 11.79 6.70
C SER A 82 7.53 12.31 5.39
N GLN A 83 8.38 12.69 4.43
CA GLN A 83 7.94 13.20 3.12
C GLN A 83 7.39 12.06 2.25
N VAL A 84 8.09 10.94 2.19
CA VAL A 84 7.67 9.78 1.39
C VAL A 84 6.35 9.21 1.92
N ALA A 85 6.22 9.08 3.24
CA ALA A 85 4.98 8.61 3.86
C ALA A 85 3.81 9.60 3.66
N ALA A 86 4.09 10.90 3.59
CA ALA A 86 3.07 11.90 3.28
C ALA A 86 2.60 11.81 1.82
N VAL A 87 3.55 11.67 0.87
CA VAL A 87 3.23 11.48 -0.56
C VAL A 87 2.43 10.21 -0.79
N ASP A 88 2.78 9.12 -0.11
CA ASP A 88 2.02 7.87 -0.17
C ASP A 88 0.53 8.06 0.19
N LYS A 89 0.22 8.98 1.09
CA LYS A 89 -1.17 9.31 1.46
C LYS A 89 -1.96 10.01 0.37
N LEU A 90 -1.33 10.56 -0.66
CA LEU A 90 -2.05 11.05 -1.84
C LEU A 90 -2.80 9.93 -2.56
N SER A 91 -2.34 8.68 -2.45
CA SER A 91 -3.05 7.52 -2.97
C SER A 91 -4.45 7.39 -2.38
N LEU A 92 -4.65 7.77 -1.12
CA LEU A 92 -5.98 7.76 -0.50
C LEU A 92 -6.93 8.79 -1.15
N ALA A 93 -6.43 9.99 -1.46
CA ALA A 93 -7.23 11.00 -2.16
C ALA A 93 -7.61 10.52 -3.57
N LEU A 94 -6.68 9.89 -4.29
CA LEU A 94 -6.95 9.27 -5.58
C LEU A 94 -7.94 8.12 -5.47
N THR A 95 -7.83 7.29 -4.43
CA THR A 95 -8.77 6.19 -4.18
C THR A 95 -10.20 6.70 -4.00
N ILE A 96 -10.38 7.80 -3.27
CA ILE A 96 -11.71 8.43 -3.08
C ILE A 96 -12.30 8.86 -4.43
N ILE A 97 -11.49 9.49 -5.29
CA ILE A 97 -11.94 9.92 -6.62
C ILE A 97 -12.30 8.72 -7.50
N ILE A 98 -11.43 7.71 -7.54
CA ILE A 98 -11.64 6.50 -8.34
C ILE A 98 -12.87 5.73 -7.84
N ALA A 99 -13.07 5.59 -6.53
CA ALA A 99 -14.23 4.93 -5.95
C ALA A 99 -15.54 5.66 -6.30
N ALA A 100 -15.54 6.99 -6.28
CA ALA A 100 -16.70 7.76 -6.69
C ALA A 100 -17.04 7.57 -8.18
N VAL A 101 -16.02 7.54 -9.07
CA VAL A 101 -16.24 7.44 -10.51
C VAL A 101 -16.58 6.01 -10.95
N PHE A 102 -15.88 4.99 -10.43
CA PHE A 102 -15.99 3.60 -10.91
C PHE A 102 -16.91 2.73 -10.06
N LEU A 103 -17.01 2.99 -8.76
CA LEU A 103 -17.86 2.22 -7.84
C LEU A 103 -19.19 2.94 -7.52
N GLY A 104 -19.36 4.18 -8.00
CA GLY A 104 -20.56 4.97 -7.75
C GLY A 104 -20.71 5.40 -6.29
N GLU A 105 -19.61 5.43 -5.51
CA GLU A 105 -19.66 5.87 -4.13
C GLU A 105 -19.99 7.37 -4.04
N SER A 106 -20.92 7.74 -3.15
CA SER A 106 -21.31 9.13 -2.96
C SER A 106 -20.19 9.95 -2.31
N LEU A 107 -19.70 10.97 -3.01
CA LEU A 107 -18.79 11.98 -2.46
C LEU A 107 -19.56 12.87 -1.47
N THR A 108 -19.43 12.57 -0.19
CA THR A 108 -19.99 13.45 0.84
C THR A 108 -19.07 14.67 1.05
N TRP A 109 -19.63 15.77 1.56
CA TRP A 109 -18.82 16.95 1.93
C TRP A 109 -17.68 16.58 2.89
N LYS A 110 -17.93 15.68 3.83
CA LYS A 110 -16.92 15.21 4.79
C LYS A 110 -15.78 14.47 4.10
N THR A 111 -16.10 13.62 3.13
CA THR A 111 -15.11 12.87 2.34
C THR A 111 -14.24 13.81 1.50
N GLY A 112 -14.87 14.81 0.85
CA GLY A 112 -14.17 15.83 0.08
C GLY A 112 -13.24 16.70 0.95
N LEU A 113 -13.72 17.14 2.12
CA LEU A 113 -12.91 17.89 3.07
C LEU A 113 -11.72 17.05 3.59
N GLY A 114 -11.95 15.79 3.92
CA GLY A 114 -10.88 14.88 4.34
C GLY A 114 -9.79 14.71 3.28
N ALA A 115 -10.17 14.50 2.02
CA ALA A 115 -9.23 14.42 0.90
C ALA A 115 -8.44 15.71 0.71
N ALA A 116 -9.10 16.87 0.79
CA ALA A 116 -8.45 18.18 0.68
C ALA A 116 -7.43 18.42 1.81
N LEU A 117 -7.74 18.03 3.05
CA LEU A 117 -6.82 18.11 4.19
C LEU A 117 -5.60 17.20 4.02
N ILE A 118 -5.76 16.00 3.47
CA ILE A 118 -4.65 15.08 3.18
C ILE A 118 -3.74 15.69 2.12
N ILE A 119 -4.31 16.21 1.04
CA ILE A 119 -3.54 16.85 -0.04
C ILE A 119 -2.80 18.07 0.51
N GLY A 120 -3.50 18.96 1.22
CA GLY A 120 -2.91 20.17 1.80
C GLY A 120 -1.80 19.86 2.79
N GLY A 121 -2.03 18.93 3.73
CA GLY A 121 -1.01 18.48 4.68
C GLY A 121 0.21 17.86 4.00
N THR A 122 0.01 17.08 2.94
CA THR A 122 1.11 16.50 2.15
C THR A 122 1.95 17.58 1.48
N ILE A 123 1.30 18.59 0.86
CA ILE A 123 2.00 19.71 0.23
C ILE A 123 2.86 20.45 1.26
N VAL A 124 2.31 20.78 2.44
CA VAL A 124 3.06 21.44 3.52
C VAL A 124 4.29 20.65 3.96
N LEU A 125 4.20 19.30 4.05
CA LEU A 125 5.32 18.44 4.42
C LEU A 125 6.42 18.34 3.34
N ILE A 126 6.08 18.60 2.09
CA ILE A 126 7.02 18.55 0.95
C ILE A 126 7.69 19.90 0.73
N LEU A 127 6.98 20.99 0.98
CA LEU A 127 7.53 22.34 0.88
C LEU A 127 8.66 22.51 1.91
N LYS A 128 9.81 22.97 1.43
CA LYS A 128 10.98 23.30 2.26
C LYS A 128 10.87 24.71 2.79
#